data_80d49f9e3fa3c281689e06e75817ad25
#
_entry.id   80d49f9e3fa3c281689e06e75817ad25
#
_cell.length_a   1.000
_cell.length_b   1.000
_cell.length_c   1.000
_cell.angle_alpha   90.00
_cell.angle_beta   90.00
_cell.angle_gamma   90.00
#
_symmetry.space_group_name_H-M   'P 1'
#
loop_
_entity.id
_entity.type
_entity.pdbx_description
1 polymer ?
#
loop_
_entity_poly.entity_id
_entity_poly.type
_entity_poly.pdbx_seq_one_letter_code
_entity_poly.pdbx_strand_id
1 'polypeptide(L)'
;MPDLKNLVEKEMLELVHSDLGYFTLCLFAPFVEETVFRGAVLRTLLPRMKSRWAAIAISAALFSLVHLNPAQMPFAFIAGLLLGWLYSRTGSILPGVAYHWVNNTVVFAMARLLPPQIINGHLIDLFGGDHRRMVLSVIFSLFIFLPAIYQLNIRMRKA
;
A
#
# COMPACT_ATOMS: atom_id res chain seq x y z
N MET A 1 16.21 -16.39 -21.43
CA MET A 1 16.30 -15.23 -20.55
C MET A 1 15.84 -15.68 -19.18
N PRO A 2 16.55 -15.36 -18.10
CA PRO A 2 16.01 -15.65 -16.77
C PRO A 2 14.66 -14.96 -16.63
N ASP A 3 13.71 -15.67 -16.04
CA ASP A 3 12.37 -15.12 -15.79
C ASP A 3 12.51 -14.06 -14.70
N LEU A 4 12.47 -12.79 -15.11
CA LEU A 4 12.62 -11.62 -14.23
C LEU A 4 11.64 -11.68 -13.05
N LYS A 5 10.46 -12.26 -13.25
CA LYS A 5 9.46 -12.44 -12.20
C LYS A 5 9.98 -13.37 -11.09
N ASN A 6 10.55 -14.50 -11.46
CA ASN A 6 11.10 -15.47 -10.50
C ASN A 6 12.34 -14.92 -9.77
N LEU A 7 13.14 -14.09 -10.45
CA LEU A 7 14.30 -13.45 -9.83
C LEU A 7 13.86 -12.43 -8.76
N VAL A 8 12.92 -11.55 -9.08
CA VAL A 8 12.40 -10.53 -8.12
C VAL A 8 11.72 -11.20 -6.95
N GLU A 9 10.91 -12.23 -7.16
CA GLU A 9 10.25 -12.98 -6.08
C GLU A 9 11.27 -13.63 -5.15
N LYS A 10 12.34 -14.22 -5.70
CA LYS A 10 13.39 -14.86 -4.92
C LYS A 10 14.14 -13.84 -4.06
N GLU A 11 14.57 -12.71 -4.64
CA GLU A 11 15.27 -11.66 -3.90
C GLU A 11 14.40 -11.02 -2.81
N MET A 12 13.11 -10.82 -3.09
CA MET A 12 12.16 -10.34 -2.08
C MET A 12 12.00 -11.33 -0.93
N LEU A 13 11.94 -12.63 -1.22
CA LEU A 13 11.83 -13.67 -0.19
C LEU A 13 13.09 -13.75 0.67
N GLU A 14 14.27 -13.67 0.05
CA GLU A 14 15.55 -13.60 0.76
C GLU A 14 15.62 -12.36 1.66
N LEU A 15 15.17 -11.21 1.16
CA LEU A 15 15.14 -9.98 1.94
C LEU A 15 14.16 -10.07 3.12
N VAL A 16 12.97 -10.65 2.93
CA VAL A 16 12.00 -10.88 4.03
C VAL A 16 12.61 -11.72 5.15
N HIS A 17 13.49 -12.68 4.83
CA HIS A 17 14.12 -13.56 5.83
C HIS A 17 15.45 -13.01 6.37
N SER A 18 15.97 -11.92 5.82
CA SER A 18 17.21 -11.28 6.31
C SER A 18 16.98 -10.46 7.59
N ASP A 19 18.05 -10.23 8.34
CA ASP A 19 18.01 -9.42 9.58
C ASP A 19 17.64 -7.95 9.32
N LEU A 20 18.01 -7.42 8.15
CA LEU A 20 17.70 -6.04 7.73
C LEU A 20 16.39 -5.93 6.97
N GLY A 21 15.72 -7.04 6.66
CA GLY A 21 14.52 -7.06 5.81
C GLY A 21 13.39 -6.21 6.36
N TYR A 22 13.12 -6.29 7.65
CA TYR A 22 12.09 -5.45 8.26
C TYR A 22 12.40 -3.95 8.12
N PHE A 23 13.61 -3.54 8.46
CA PHE A 23 14.02 -2.14 8.35
C PHE A 23 13.92 -1.63 6.90
N THR A 24 14.42 -2.41 5.96
CA THR A 24 14.44 -2.05 4.54
C THR A 24 13.03 -1.97 3.96
N LEU A 25 12.22 -3.01 4.13
CA LEU A 25 10.91 -3.12 3.50
C LEU A 25 9.81 -2.35 4.23
N CYS A 26 9.89 -2.26 5.57
CA CYS A 26 8.80 -1.67 6.34
C CYS A 26 9.04 -0.23 6.75
N LEU A 27 10.30 0.22 6.88
CA LEU A 27 10.61 1.59 7.30
C LEU A 27 11.25 2.41 6.18
N PHE A 28 12.35 1.92 5.61
CA PHE A 28 13.13 2.70 4.65
C PHE A 28 12.40 2.87 3.31
N ALA A 29 11.89 1.78 2.72
CA ALA A 29 11.18 1.84 1.45
C ALA A 29 9.94 2.74 1.52
N PRO A 30 9.01 2.60 2.49
CA PRO A 30 7.88 3.52 2.66
C PRO A 30 8.29 4.99 2.78
N PHE A 31 9.33 5.29 3.53
CA PHE A 31 9.81 6.67 3.67
C PHE A 31 10.31 7.25 2.33
N VAL A 32 11.11 6.48 1.60
CA VAL A 32 11.63 6.90 0.28
C VAL A 32 10.48 7.06 -0.72
N GLU A 33 9.60 6.09 -0.78
CA GLU A 33 8.46 6.09 -1.71
C GLU A 33 7.52 7.26 -1.46
N GLU A 34 7.14 7.53 -0.20
CA GLU A 34 6.30 8.68 0.12
C GLU A 34 7.00 10.02 -0.17
N THR A 35 8.32 10.09 0.06
CA THR A 35 9.11 11.29 -0.30
C THR A 35 9.08 11.54 -1.81
N VAL A 36 9.24 10.50 -2.61
CA VAL A 36 9.22 10.61 -4.08
C VAL A 36 7.80 10.88 -4.59
N PHE A 37 6.83 10.02 -4.26
CA PHE A 37 5.51 10.09 -4.89
C PHE A 37 4.63 11.19 -4.31
N ARG A 38 4.70 11.51 -3.02
CA ARG A 38 3.89 12.56 -2.39
C ARG A 38 4.69 13.85 -2.24
N GLY A 39 5.92 13.74 -1.73
CA GLY A 39 6.79 14.90 -1.53
C GLY A 39 7.28 15.57 -2.80
N ALA A 40 7.50 14.81 -3.89
CA ALA A 40 7.95 15.37 -5.17
C ALA A 40 6.86 15.33 -6.22
N VAL A 41 6.41 14.14 -6.69
CA VAL A 41 5.48 14.00 -7.81
C VAL A 41 4.15 14.68 -7.53
N LEU A 42 3.42 14.26 -6.51
CA LEU A 42 2.09 14.79 -6.21
C LEU A 42 2.14 16.27 -5.84
N ARG A 43 3.11 16.68 -5.03
CA ARG A 43 3.34 18.09 -4.68
C ARG A 43 3.49 18.97 -5.91
N THR A 44 4.16 18.46 -6.95
CA THR A 44 4.37 19.18 -8.21
C THR A 44 3.11 19.21 -9.09
N LEU A 45 2.31 18.14 -9.07
CA LEU A 45 1.10 18.02 -9.88
C LEU A 45 -0.07 18.84 -9.32
N LEU A 46 -0.23 18.90 -8.01
CA LEU A 46 -1.37 19.56 -7.35
C LEU A 46 -1.60 21.01 -7.81
N PRO A 47 -0.59 21.91 -7.89
CA PRO A 47 -0.80 23.28 -8.34
C PRO A 47 -0.96 23.42 -9.86
N ARG A 48 -0.56 22.41 -10.64
CA ARG A 48 -0.59 22.44 -12.11
C ARG A 48 -1.85 21.85 -12.72
N MET A 49 -2.63 21.10 -11.94
CA MET A 49 -3.82 20.40 -12.41
C MET A 49 -5.10 21.05 -11.90
N LYS A 50 -6.11 21.17 -12.79
CA LYS A 50 -7.44 21.69 -12.41
C LYS A 50 -8.18 20.78 -11.40
N SER A 51 -7.93 19.48 -11.46
CA SER A 51 -8.55 18.50 -10.57
C SER A 51 -7.52 17.91 -9.62
N ARG A 52 -7.74 18.10 -8.31
CA ARG A 52 -6.94 17.48 -7.26
C ARG A 52 -6.96 15.95 -7.37
N TRP A 53 -8.12 15.38 -7.67
CA TRP A 53 -8.26 13.92 -7.81
C TRP A 53 -7.51 13.37 -9.03
N ALA A 54 -7.43 14.13 -10.12
CA ALA A 54 -6.62 13.75 -11.27
C ALA A 54 -5.12 13.73 -10.93
N ALA A 55 -4.62 14.72 -10.17
CA ALA A 55 -3.24 14.72 -9.69
C ALA A 55 -2.95 13.51 -8.79
N ILE A 56 -3.87 13.21 -7.86
CA ILE A 56 -3.76 12.05 -6.97
C ILE A 56 -3.75 10.75 -7.79
N ALA A 57 -4.65 10.60 -8.77
CA ALA A 57 -4.74 9.40 -9.60
C ALA A 57 -3.47 9.17 -10.44
N ILE A 58 -2.90 10.22 -11.01
CA ILE A 58 -1.63 10.12 -11.76
C ILE A 58 -0.49 9.70 -10.84
N SER A 59 -0.35 10.33 -9.67
CA SER A 59 0.67 9.94 -8.69
C SER A 59 0.49 8.49 -8.22
N ALA A 60 -0.75 8.05 -8.00
CA ALA A 60 -1.08 6.68 -7.63
C ALA A 60 -0.78 5.67 -8.75
N ALA A 61 -1.04 6.04 -10.00
CA ALA A 61 -0.70 5.20 -11.15
C ALA A 61 0.81 5.02 -11.30
N LEU A 62 1.58 6.11 -11.20
CA LEU A 62 3.05 6.03 -11.22
C LEU A 62 3.58 5.18 -10.05
N PHE A 63 3.04 5.36 -8.85
CA PHE A 63 3.37 4.55 -7.67
C PHE A 63 3.07 3.06 -7.89
N SER A 64 1.93 2.74 -8.50
CA SER A 64 1.57 1.36 -8.83
C SER A 64 2.51 0.73 -9.86
N LEU A 65 2.88 1.48 -10.90
CA LEU A 65 3.73 1.00 -12.00
C LEU A 65 5.14 0.61 -11.54
N VAL A 66 5.73 1.33 -10.57
CA VAL A 66 7.09 1.01 -10.10
C VAL A 66 7.18 -0.29 -9.31
N HIS A 67 6.06 -0.87 -8.89
CA HIS A 67 6.05 -2.19 -8.25
C HIS A 67 6.34 -3.34 -9.21
N LEU A 68 6.22 -3.13 -10.54
CA LEU A 68 6.53 -4.10 -11.61
C LEU A 68 5.89 -5.49 -11.43
N ASN A 69 4.91 -5.61 -10.55
CA ASN A 69 4.18 -6.85 -10.26
C ASN A 69 2.68 -6.66 -10.56
N PRO A 70 2.15 -7.24 -11.66
CA PRO A 70 0.76 -7.07 -12.06
C PRO A 70 -0.27 -7.48 -11.00
N ALA A 71 0.07 -8.44 -10.13
CA ALA A 71 -0.82 -8.87 -9.04
C ALA A 71 -0.90 -7.81 -7.91
N GLN A 72 0.16 -7.06 -7.68
CA GLN A 72 0.23 -6.00 -6.66
C GLN A 72 -0.27 -4.66 -7.16
N MET A 73 -0.16 -4.39 -8.47
CA MET A 73 -0.48 -3.08 -9.06
C MET A 73 -1.88 -2.55 -8.71
N PRO A 74 -2.98 -3.33 -8.79
CA PRO A 74 -4.31 -2.83 -8.43
C PRO A 74 -4.39 -2.39 -6.96
N PHE A 75 -3.80 -3.16 -6.07
CA PHE A 75 -3.75 -2.86 -4.65
C PHE A 75 -2.88 -1.63 -4.36
N ALA A 76 -1.69 -1.56 -4.97
CA ALA A 76 -0.79 -0.41 -4.86
C ALA A 76 -1.45 0.87 -5.40
N PHE A 77 -2.26 0.78 -6.47
CA PHE A 77 -3.01 1.92 -6.98
C PHE A 77 -4.05 2.43 -5.97
N ILE A 78 -4.85 1.53 -5.36
CA ILE A 78 -5.86 1.90 -4.35
C ILE A 78 -5.18 2.51 -3.11
N ALA A 79 -4.11 1.88 -2.62
CA ALA A 79 -3.30 2.43 -1.53
C ALA A 79 -2.72 3.79 -1.91
N GLY A 80 -2.25 3.92 -3.15
CA GLY A 80 -1.75 5.17 -3.72
C GLY A 80 -2.76 6.32 -3.73
N LEU A 81 -4.02 6.03 -4.02
CA LEU A 81 -5.13 7.01 -3.93
C LEU A 81 -5.34 7.47 -2.48
N LEU A 82 -5.36 6.55 -1.52
CA LEU A 82 -5.51 6.87 -0.09
C LEU A 82 -4.35 7.74 0.41
N LEU A 83 -3.11 7.34 0.12
CA LEU A 83 -1.90 8.06 0.50
C LEU A 83 -1.84 9.46 -0.13
N GLY A 84 -2.22 9.59 -1.41
CA GLY A 84 -2.34 10.87 -2.09
C GLY A 84 -3.42 11.76 -1.49
N TRP A 85 -4.55 11.18 -1.10
CA TRP A 85 -5.60 11.89 -0.39
C TRP A 85 -5.13 12.39 0.98
N LEU A 86 -4.46 11.55 1.79
CA LEU A 86 -3.86 11.94 3.08
C LEU A 86 -2.91 13.12 2.91
N TYR A 87 -1.98 13.05 1.94
CA TYR A 87 -1.07 14.14 1.63
C TYR A 87 -1.82 15.42 1.22
N SER A 88 -2.79 15.30 0.33
CA SER A 88 -3.56 16.46 -0.16
C SER A 88 -4.41 17.15 0.92
N ARG A 89 -4.66 16.48 2.04
CA ARG A 89 -5.42 17.02 3.19
C ARG A 89 -4.53 17.60 4.27
N THR A 90 -3.32 17.09 4.42
CA THR A 90 -2.41 17.46 5.53
C THR A 90 -1.22 18.29 5.10
N GLY A 91 -0.86 18.28 3.82
CA GLY A 91 0.37 18.89 3.31
C GLY A 91 1.65 18.19 3.79
N SER A 92 1.53 17.04 4.46
CA SER A 92 2.64 16.31 5.08
C SER A 92 2.71 14.88 4.56
N ILE A 93 3.92 14.35 4.36
CA ILE A 93 4.15 12.94 4.01
C ILE A 93 3.99 12.02 5.22
N LEU A 94 4.10 12.53 6.45
CA LEU A 94 4.17 11.71 7.66
C LEU A 94 2.96 10.79 7.87
N PRO A 95 1.70 11.23 7.69
CA PRO A 95 0.55 10.32 7.79
C PRO A 95 0.60 9.20 6.74
N GLY A 96 1.10 9.51 5.55
CA GLY A 96 1.33 8.53 4.49
C GLY A 96 2.39 7.50 4.87
N VAL A 97 3.55 7.97 5.36
CA VAL A 97 4.63 7.11 5.85
C VAL A 97 4.15 6.18 6.96
N ALA A 98 3.39 6.71 7.92
CA ALA A 98 2.86 5.91 9.03
C ALA A 98 1.89 4.81 8.54
N TYR A 99 0.95 5.16 7.66
CA TYR A 99 0.05 4.17 7.06
C TYR A 99 0.81 3.11 6.27
N HIS A 100 1.75 3.54 5.41
CA HIS A 100 2.53 2.67 4.55
C HIS A 100 3.42 1.72 5.38
N TRP A 101 4.05 2.24 6.43
CA TRP A 101 4.78 1.43 7.39
C TRP A 101 3.93 0.33 8.02
N VAL A 102 2.76 0.67 8.54
CA VAL A 102 1.83 -0.30 9.15
C VAL A 102 1.40 -1.35 8.11
N ASN A 103 1.03 -0.92 6.91
CA ASN A 103 0.65 -1.82 5.81
C ASN A 103 1.79 -2.82 5.49
N ASN A 104 3.00 -2.32 5.29
CA ASN A 104 4.14 -3.19 4.97
C ASN A 104 4.52 -4.09 6.15
N THR A 105 4.38 -3.62 7.39
CA THR A 105 4.57 -4.45 8.59
C THR A 105 3.61 -5.64 8.63
N VAL A 106 2.33 -5.40 8.33
CA VAL A 106 1.33 -6.49 8.26
C VAL A 106 1.69 -7.49 7.16
N VAL A 107 1.99 -7.01 5.95
CA VAL A 107 2.38 -7.88 4.82
C VAL A 107 3.66 -8.66 5.15
N PHE A 108 4.66 -8.01 5.74
CA PHE A 108 5.91 -8.64 6.18
C PHE A 108 5.67 -9.73 7.23
N ALA A 109 4.83 -9.45 8.22
CA ALA A 109 4.47 -10.42 9.24
C ALA A 109 3.72 -11.62 8.63
N MET A 110 2.78 -11.38 7.72
CA MET A 110 2.10 -12.45 7.00
C MET A 110 3.10 -13.29 6.20
N ALA A 111 4.04 -12.68 5.49
CA ALA A 111 5.05 -13.37 4.70
C ALA A 111 5.99 -14.25 5.54
N ARG A 112 6.22 -13.88 6.81
CA ARG A 112 7.04 -14.68 7.74
C ARG A 112 6.27 -15.75 8.51
N LEU A 113 5.00 -15.51 8.80
CA LEU A 113 4.22 -16.35 9.72
C LEU A 113 3.31 -17.34 9.00
N LEU A 114 2.89 -17.04 7.77
CA LEU A 114 1.97 -17.90 7.03
C LEU A 114 2.72 -18.82 6.06
N PRO A 115 2.19 -20.02 5.82
CA PRO A 115 2.73 -20.93 4.81
C PRO A 115 2.69 -20.31 3.41
N PRO A 116 3.70 -20.59 2.54
CA PRO A 116 3.76 -20.06 1.18
C PRO A 116 2.50 -20.34 0.34
N GLN A 117 1.82 -21.46 0.60
CA GLN A 117 0.58 -21.84 -0.08
C GLN A 117 -0.55 -20.86 0.17
N ILE A 118 -0.60 -20.24 1.36
CA ILE A 118 -1.59 -19.22 1.72
C ILE A 118 -1.21 -17.86 1.13
N ILE A 119 0.08 -17.51 1.18
CA ILE A 119 0.58 -16.20 0.70
C ILE A 119 0.44 -16.08 -0.82
N ASN A 120 0.76 -17.16 -1.55
CA ASN A 120 0.68 -17.23 -3.01
C ASN A 120 -0.71 -17.65 -3.53
N GLY A 121 -1.64 -17.97 -2.63
CA GLY A 121 -2.99 -18.40 -2.92
C GLY A 121 -3.98 -17.23 -3.12
N HIS A 122 -5.25 -17.56 -3.11
CA HIS A 122 -6.33 -16.59 -3.19
C HIS A 122 -6.76 -16.11 -1.79
N LEU A 123 -7.39 -14.94 -1.71
CA LEU A 123 -7.92 -14.41 -0.44
C LEU A 123 -8.78 -15.43 0.33
N ILE A 124 -9.52 -16.26 -0.37
CA ILE A 124 -10.36 -17.31 0.22
C ILE A 124 -9.56 -18.38 0.98
N ASP A 125 -8.29 -18.61 0.61
CA ASP A 125 -7.45 -19.61 1.26
C ASP A 125 -7.09 -19.23 2.70
N LEU A 126 -7.05 -17.91 2.99
CA LEU A 126 -6.95 -17.39 4.36
C LEU A 126 -8.13 -17.81 5.26
N PHE A 127 -9.25 -18.15 4.66
CA PHE A 127 -10.49 -18.57 5.35
C PHE A 127 -10.79 -20.07 5.20
N GLY A 128 -9.78 -20.85 4.78
CA GLY A 128 -9.93 -22.29 4.57
C GLY A 128 -10.93 -22.67 3.49
N GLY A 129 -11.12 -21.82 2.46
CA GLY A 129 -12.07 -22.04 1.38
C GLY A 129 -13.52 -21.61 1.71
N ASP A 130 -13.78 -21.07 2.89
CA ASP A 130 -15.12 -20.69 3.33
C ASP A 130 -15.52 -19.29 2.82
N HIS A 131 -16.30 -19.24 1.77
CA HIS A 131 -16.83 -17.99 1.19
C HIS A 131 -17.61 -17.13 2.19
N ARG A 132 -18.38 -17.75 3.10
CA ARG A 132 -19.18 -17.02 4.06
C ARG A 132 -18.30 -16.28 5.06
N ARG A 133 -17.26 -16.95 5.58
CA ARG A 133 -16.28 -16.32 6.49
C ARG A 133 -15.54 -15.19 5.79
N MET A 134 -15.10 -15.40 4.56
CA MET A 134 -14.45 -14.38 3.75
C MET A 134 -15.33 -13.13 3.58
N VAL A 135 -16.58 -13.31 3.11
CA VAL A 135 -17.52 -12.19 2.89
C VAL A 135 -17.82 -11.45 4.20
N LEU A 136 -18.08 -12.17 5.28
CA LEU A 136 -18.33 -11.54 6.59
C LEU A 136 -17.10 -10.75 7.07
N SER A 137 -15.89 -11.26 6.91
CA SER A 137 -14.67 -10.54 7.28
C SER A 137 -14.48 -9.26 6.48
N VAL A 138 -14.77 -9.28 5.18
CA VAL A 138 -14.74 -8.06 4.33
C VAL A 138 -15.79 -7.05 4.80
N ILE A 139 -17.01 -7.49 5.07
CA ILE A 139 -18.09 -6.61 5.55
C ILE A 139 -17.70 -5.98 6.89
N PHE A 140 -17.22 -6.75 7.87
CA PHE A 140 -16.77 -6.23 9.16
C PHE A 140 -15.60 -5.25 9.02
N SER A 141 -14.64 -5.53 8.12
CA SER A 141 -13.54 -4.63 7.83
C SER A 141 -14.04 -3.29 7.29
N LEU A 142 -15.04 -3.29 6.42
CA LEU A 142 -15.66 -2.05 5.90
C LEU A 142 -16.41 -1.27 6.98
N PHE A 143 -17.07 -1.94 7.94
CA PHE A 143 -17.72 -1.28 9.08
C PHE A 143 -16.74 -0.54 9.99
N ILE A 144 -15.48 -0.98 10.05
CA ILE A 144 -14.41 -0.27 10.78
C ILE A 144 -13.78 0.81 9.89
N PHE A 145 -13.46 0.47 8.65
CA PHE A 145 -12.72 1.33 7.73
C PHE A 145 -13.49 2.60 7.34
N LEU A 146 -14.78 2.47 6.99
CA LEU A 146 -15.57 3.62 6.53
C LEU A 146 -15.75 4.70 7.61
N PRO A 147 -16.14 4.37 8.87
CA PRO A 147 -16.17 5.35 9.95
C PRO A 147 -14.80 5.96 10.25
N ALA A 148 -13.71 5.17 10.18
CA ALA A 148 -12.35 5.68 10.40
C ALA A 148 -11.97 6.72 9.34
N ILE A 149 -12.21 6.45 8.05
CA ILE A 149 -11.98 7.40 6.96
C ILE A 149 -12.85 8.65 7.12
N TYR A 150 -14.11 8.49 7.51
CA TYR A 150 -15.01 9.61 7.77
C TYR A 150 -14.49 10.51 8.91
N GLN A 151 -14.07 9.93 10.03
CA GLN A 151 -13.50 10.65 11.16
C GLN A 151 -12.19 11.35 10.79
N LEU A 152 -11.31 10.68 10.04
CA LEU A 152 -10.08 11.30 9.53
C LEU A 152 -10.40 12.48 8.62
N ASN A 153 -11.38 12.35 7.73
CA ASN A 153 -11.78 13.43 6.83
C ASN A 153 -12.28 14.67 7.58
N ILE A 154 -13.01 14.49 8.69
CA ILE A 154 -13.49 15.59 9.52
C ILE A 154 -12.34 16.25 10.29
N ARG A 155 -11.45 15.43 10.89
CA ARG A 155 -10.41 15.91 11.80
C ARG A 155 -9.18 16.48 11.10
N MET A 156 -8.87 16.02 9.89
CA MET A 156 -7.75 16.56 9.13
C MET A 156 -8.06 17.97 8.66
N ARG A 157 -7.19 18.92 8.98
CA ARG A 157 -7.26 20.28 8.46
C ARG A 157 -7.03 20.24 6.95
N LYS A 158 -7.73 21.10 6.22
CA LYS A 158 -7.42 21.37 4.82
C LYS A 158 -6.07 22.09 4.79
N ALA A 159 -5.11 21.50 4.11
CA ALA A 159 -3.85 22.18 3.81
C ALA A 159 -4.09 23.30 2.79
#